data_bb0a14cbf70225fec54459a361fc97dd
#
_entry.id   bb0a14cbf70225fec54459a361fc97dd
#
_cell.length_a   1.000
_cell.length_b   1.000
_cell.length_c   1.000
_cell.angle_alpha   90.00
_cell.angle_beta   90.00
_cell.angle_gamma   90.00
#
_symmetry.space_group_name_H-M   'P 1'
#
loop_
_entity.id
_entity.type
_entity.pdbx_description
1 polymer ?
#
loop_
_entity_poly.entity_id
_entity_poly.type
_entity_poly.pdbx_seq_one_letter_code
_entity_poly.pdbx_strand_id
1 'polypeptide(L)'
;MSSTTEVRPASPAQASSLAMSAAFRRFAVVMAVATPIIYTLCEMRNWPLFTYHPGTNRVDLGFSAAVRDQGPAMYWYGWTVTTLVGSAILGLIGAFLPDRIVKKIPLSLVWIAPLAAVPVLIYALRFFWRW
;
A
#
# COMPACT_ATOMS: atom_id res chain seq x y z
N MET A 1 4.23 56.52 -31.02
CA MET A 1 4.81 55.83 -29.83
C MET A 1 3.92 54.63 -29.51
N SER A 2 4.26 53.48 -30.07
CA SER A 2 3.54 52.23 -29.84
C SER A 2 4.24 51.45 -28.79
N SER A 3 3.67 51.34 -27.58
CA SER A 3 4.14 50.50 -26.51
C SER A 3 3.68 49.08 -26.76
N THR A 4 4.57 48.26 -27.23
CA THR A 4 4.39 46.81 -27.36
C THR A 4 4.43 46.21 -25.96
N THR A 5 3.26 45.82 -25.46
CA THR A 5 3.12 45.09 -24.19
C THR A 5 3.68 43.68 -24.42
N GLU A 6 4.88 43.44 -23.97
CA GLU A 6 5.54 42.12 -24.00
C GLU A 6 4.79 41.20 -23.04
N VAL A 7 3.92 40.35 -23.59
CA VAL A 7 3.24 39.26 -22.82
C VAL A 7 4.29 38.22 -22.48
N ARG A 8 4.83 38.29 -21.27
CA ARG A 8 5.76 37.31 -20.73
C ARG A 8 5.04 35.95 -20.65
N PRO A 9 5.49 34.92 -21.37
CA PRO A 9 4.89 33.61 -21.28
C PRO A 9 5.04 33.08 -19.84
N ALA A 10 3.93 32.62 -19.26
CA ALA A 10 3.92 32.01 -17.94
C ALA A 10 4.94 30.87 -17.90
N SER A 11 5.86 30.93 -16.95
CA SER A 11 6.94 29.96 -16.80
C SER A 11 6.36 28.56 -16.57
N PRO A 12 6.77 27.52 -17.30
CA PRO A 12 6.32 26.14 -17.10
C PRO A 12 6.68 25.58 -15.70
N ALA A 13 7.47 26.30 -14.91
CA ALA A 13 7.85 25.93 -13.56
C ALA A 13 6.69 25.93 -12.54
N GLN A 14 5.54 26.58 -12.84
CA GLN A 14 4.41 26.59 -11.91
C GLN A 14 3.53 25.34 -12.02
N ALA A 15 3.56 24.62 -13.12
CA ALA A 15 2.79 23.36 -13.28
C ALA A 15 3.47 22.16 -12.58
N SER A 16 4.77 22.23 -12.31
CA SER A 16 5.51 21.16 -11.65
C SER A 16 5.58 21.28 -10.12
N SER A 17 5.05 22.34 -9.54
CA SER A 17 5.10 22.57 -8.08
C SER A 17 4.07 21.75 -7.28
N LEU A 18 3.11 21.10 -7.93
CA LEU A 18 2.32 20.02 -7.35
C LEU A 18 3.11 18.69 -7.30
N ALA A 19 4.29 18.65 -7.90
CA ALA A 19 5.22 17.56 -7.80
C ALA A 19 5.70 17.43 -6.36
N MET A 20 4.89 16.75 -5.60
CA MET A 20 5.23 16.07 -4.37
C MET A 20 6.00 16.92 -3.37
N SER A 21 5.29 17.51 -2.44
CA SER A 21 5.93 18.03 -1.22
C SER A 21 6.90 16.97 -0.66
N ALA A 22 8.00 17.37 -0.06
CA ALA A 22 8.96 16.43 0.52
C ALA A 22 8.27 15.46 1.50
N ALA A 23 7.23 15.90 2.19
CA ALA A 23 6.40 15.07 3.07
C ALA A 23 5.65 13.97 2.29
N PHE A 24 5.04 14.31 1.16
CA PHE A 24 4.33 13.32 0.34
C PHE A 24 5.30 12.28 -0.26
N ARG A 25 6.48 12.70 -0.70
CA ARG A 25 7.50 11.76 -1.18
C ARG A 25 7.93 10.78 -0.09
N ARG A 26 8.15 11.27 1.15
CA ARG A 26 8.46 10.42 2.31
C ARG A 26 7.33 9.44 2.61
N PHE A 27 6.09 9.92 2.63
CA PHE A 27 4.90 9.11 2.76
C PHE A 27 4.87 7.99 1.72
N ALA A 28 4.99 8.34 0.43
CA ALA A 28 4.88 7.41 -0.68
C ALA A 28 5.97 6.31 -0.65
N VAL A 29 7.23 6.69 -0.37
CA VAL A 29 8.33 5.72 -0.27
C VAL A 29 8.12 4.74 0.88
N VAL A 30 7.77 5.23 2.06
CA VAL A 30 7.54 4.37 3.23
C VAL A 30 6.33 3.46 2.99
N MET A 31 5.23 3.99 2.48
CA MET A 31 4.03 3.22 2.16
C MET A 31 4.32 2.14 1.11
N ALA A 32 5.04 2.48 0.03
CA ALA A 32 5.36 1.55 -1.04
C ALA A 32 6.22 0.35 -0.57
N VAL A 33 7.16 0.60 0.34
CA VAL A 33 7.99 -0.48 0.93
C VAL A 33 7.20 -1.28 1.96
N ALA A 34 6.38 -0.62 2.78
CA ALA A 34 5.61 -1.28 3.83
C ALA A 34 4.49 -2.19 3.28
N THR A 35 3.83 -1.78 2.19
CA THR A 35 2.68 -2.50 1.63
C THR A 35 2.96 -3.99 1.34
N PRO A 36 3.96 -4.38 0.55
CA PRO A 36 4.20 -5.79 0.26
C PRO A 36 4.63 -6.57 1.51
N ILE A 37 5.34 -5.94 2.45
CA ILE A 37 5.78 -6.57 3.69
C ILE A 37 4.56 -6.87 4.58
N ILE A 38 3.69 -5.88 4.80
CA ILE A 38 2.50 -6.04 5.64
C ILE A 38 1.56 -7.06 5.01
N TYR A 39 1.33 -7.01 3.68
CA TYR A 39 0.48 -7.97 3.01
C TYR A 39 0.96 -9.41 3.20
N THR A 40 2.25 -9.65 3.00
CA THR A 40 2.86 -10.95 3.20
C THR A 40 2.71 -11.43 4.65
N LEU A 41 2.91 -10.54 5.62
CA LEU A 41 2.72 -10.88 7.03
C LEU A 41 1.26 -11.18 7.37
N CYS A 42 0.32 -10.39 6.85
CA CYS A 42 -1.12 -10.60 7.04
C CYS A 42 -1.57 -11.95 6.49
N GLU A 43 -1.08 -12.32 5.31
CA GLU A 43 -1.37 -13.61 4.70
C GLU A 43 -0.75 -14.75 5.49
N MET A 44 0.55 -14.69 5.82
CA MET A 44 1.26 -15.75 6.55
C MET A 44 0.74 -15.97 7.98
N ARG A 45 0.27 -14.91 8.64
CA ARG A 45 -0.25 -14.96 10.02
C ARG A 45 -1.76 -15.00 10.09
N ASN A 46 -2.44 -14.92 8.95
CA ASN A 46 -3.89 -14.84 8.84
C ASN A 46 -4.48 -13.73 9.74
N TRP A 47 -4.02 -12.49 9.51
CA TRP A 47 -4.46 -11.29 10.23
C TRP A 47 -5.36 -10.38 9.38
N PRO A 48 -6.59 -10.82 9.06
CA PRO A 48 -7.55 -9.98 8.37
C PRO A 48 -8.14 -8.95 9.33
N LEU A 49 -8.40 -7.73 8.85
CA LEU A 49 -9.18 -6.74 9.60
C LEU A 49 -10.63 -7.16 9.73
N PHE A 50 -11.13 -7.87 8.72
CA PHE A 50 -12.45 -8.47 8.72
C PHE A 50 -12.44 -9.74 7.85
N THR A 51 -13.44 -10.60 8.07
CA THR A 51 -13.72 -11.78 7.26
C THR A 51 -15.08 -11.62 6.59
N TYR A 52 -15.14 -11.84 5.28
CA TYR A 52 -16.40 -11.81 4.53
C TYR A 52 -16.90 -13.23 4.28
N HIS A 53 -18.20 -13.46 4.58
CA HIS A 53 -18.91 -14.73 4.36
C HIS A 53 -19.95 -14.55 3.25
N PRO A 54 -19.66 -14.98 2.01
CA PRO A 54 -20.54 -14.73 0.87
C PRO A 54 -21.87 -15.47 0.94
N GLY A 55 -21.92 -16.63 1.57
CA GLY A 55 -23.16 -17.42 1.70
C GLY A 55 -24.26 -16.73 2.49
N THR A 56 -23.90 -15.86 3.44
CA THR A 56 -24.84 -15.11 4.29
C THR A 56 -24.72 -13.60 4.11
N ASN A 57 -23.84 -13.15 3.20
CA ASN A 57 -23.50 -11.74 3.01
C ASN A 57 -23.12 -11.03 4.32
N ARG A 58 -22.41 -11.74 5.19
CA ARG A 58 -22.00 -11.27 6.52
C ARG A 58 -20.53 -10.86 6.55
N VAL A 59 -20.25 -9.81 7.30
CA VAL A 59 -18.90 -9.35 7.60
C VAL A 59 -18.66 -9.45 9.11
N ASP A 60 -17.63 -10.19 9.49
CA ASP A 60 -17.18 -10.31 10.87
C ASP A 60 -15.84 -9.58 11.05
N LEU A 61 -15.67 -8.83 12.14
CA LEU A 61 -14.42 -8.16 12.45
C LEU A 61 -13.34 -9.18 12.84
N GLY A 62 -12.14 -9.01 12.28
CA GLY A 62 -11.03 -9.92 12.51
C GLY A 62 -11.17 -11.26 11.79
N PHE A 63 -10.48 -12.27 12.33
CA PHE A 63 -10.54 -13.64 11.83
C PHE A 63 -11.82 -14.32 12.31
N SER A 64 -12.60 -14.86 11.38
CA SER A 64 -13.77 -15.69 11.65
C SER A 64 -13.71 -16.95 10.78
N ALA A 65 -13.78 -18.12 11.40
CA ALA A 65 -13.77 -19.39 10.68
C ALA A 65 -15.08 -19.57 9.89
N ALA A 66 -15.00 -20.27 8.75
CA ALA A 66 -16.18 -20.63 7.97
C ALA A 66 -17.10 -21.57 8.79
N VAL A 67 -18.38 -21.22 8.92
CA VAL A 67 -19.42 -22.06 9.48
C VAL A 67 -20.21 -22.68 8.33
N ARG A 68 -20.77 -23.89 8.53
CA ARG A 68 -21.31 -24.77 7.48
C ARG A 68 -22.27 -24.11 6.49
N ASP A 69 -23.03 -23.10 6.93
CA ASP A 69 -24.05 -22.44 6.12
C ASP A 69 -23.64 -21.05 5.61
N GLN A 70 -22.40 -20.59 5.89
CA GLN A 70 -21.93 -19.25 5.57
C GLN A 70 -21.10 -19.19 4.28
N GLY A 71 -20.84 -20.34 3.66
CA GLY A 71 -19.92 -20.43 2.52
C GLY A 71 -18.44 -20.26 2.94
N PRO A 72 -17.52 -20.23 1.97
CA PRO A 72 -16.11 -20.10 2.25
C PRO A 72 -15.79 -18.72 2.87
N ALA A 73 -15.01 -18.71 3.95
CA ALA A 73 -14.55 -17.47 4.56
C ALA A 73 -13.52 -16.78 3.66
N MET A 74 -13.78 -15.54 3.27
CA MET A 74 -12.92 -14.76 2.38
C MET A 74 -12.04 -13.79 3.18
N TYR A 75 -10.84 -14.23 3.54
CA TYR A 75 -9.87 -13.46 4.33
C TYR A 75 -9.11 -12.42 3.53
N TRP A 76 -8.91 -12.65 2.23
CA TRP A 76 -8.04 -11.83 1.40
C TRP A 76 -8.51 -10.36 1.26
N TYR A 77 -9.82 -10.10 1.35
CA TYR A 77 -10.35 -8.73 1.48
C TYR A 77 -9.85 -8.06 2.76
N GLY A 78 -9.94 -8.79 3.89
CA GLY A 78 -9.47 -8.31 5.16
C GLY A 78 -7.96 -8.07 5.19
N TRP A 79 -7.14 -8.95 4.60
CA TRP A 79 -5.69 -8.76 4.47
C TRP A 79 -5.36 -7.52 3.65
N THR A 80 -6.06 -7.31 2.54
CA THR A 80 -5.86 -6.12 1.69
C THR A 80 -6.15 -4.84 2.47
N VAL A 81 -7.27 -4.79 3.18
CA VAL A 81 -7.62 -3.60 3.98
C VAL A 81 -6.67 -3.40 5.15
N THR A 82 -6.29 -4.47 5.88
CA THR A 82 -5.25 -4.39 6.93
C THR A 82 -3.96 -3.80 6.38
N THR A 83 -3.55 -4.26 5.20
CA THR A 83 -2.35 -3.80 4.52
C THR A 83 -2.43 -2.33 4.15
N LEU A 84 -3.52 -1.89 3.53
CA LEU A 84 -3.70 -0.50 3.13
C LEU A 84 -3.72 0.43 4.34
N VAL A 85 -4.46 0.08 5.38
CA VAL A 85 -4.52 0.88 6.61
C VAL A 85 -3.15 0.91 7.30
N GLY A 86 -2.52 -0.25 7.50
CA GLY A 86 -1.22 -0.34 8.15
C GLY A 86 -0.12 0.40 7.39
N SER A 87 -0.05 0.23 6.08
CA SER A 87 0.94 0.92 5.25
C SER A 87 0.69 2.43 5.16
N ALA A 88 -0.58 2.87 5.15
CA ALA A 88 -0.92 4.29 5.18
C ALA A 88 -0.52 4.93 6.51
N ILE A 89 -0.74 4.25 7.64
CA ILE A 89 -0.30 4.73 8.97
C ILE A 89 1.22 4.86 9.00
N LEU A 90 1.96 3.83 8.54
CA LEU A 90 3.42 3.90 8.46
C LEU A 90 3.89 5.00 7.52
N GLY A 91 3.21 5.19 6.38
CA GLY A 91 3.47 6.28 5.45
C GLY A 91 3.28 7.65 6.10
N LEU A 92 2.19 7.84 6.86
CA LEU A 92 1.93 9.06 7.61
C LEU A 92 3.03 9.33 8.64
N ILE A 93 3.43 8.32 9.42
CA ILE A 93 4.58 8.43 10.33
C ILE A 93 5.83 8.82 9.54
N GLY A 94 6.06 8.19 8.38
CA GLY A 94 7.17 8.47 7.49
C GLY A 94 7.20 9.92 6.99
N ALA A 95 6.03 10.55 6.77
CA ALA A 95 5.92 11.94 6.34
C ALA A 95 6.50 12.94 7.36
N PHE A 96 6.44 12.60 8.65
CA PHE A 96 6.96 13.42 9.75
C PHE A 96 8.42 13.11 10.09
N LEU A 97 9.01 12.03 9.55
CA LEU A 97 10.39 11.70 9.81
C LEU A 97 11.34 12.70 9.14
N PRO A 98 12.50 13.00 9.78
CA PRO A 98 13.51 13.86 9.17
C PRO A 98 14.06 13.21 7.88
N ASP A 99 14.34 14.06 6.88
CA ASP A 99 14.87 13.63 5.57
C ASP A 99 16.10 12.73 5.65
N ARG A 100 16.91 12.91 6.70
CA ARG A 100 18.14 12.11 6.92
C ARG A 100 17.85 10.62 7.08
N ILE A 101 16.70 10.27 7.65
CA ILE A 101 16.29 8.86 7.87
C ILE A 101 15.74 8.28 6.57
N VAL A 102 14.83 8.99 5.92
CA VAL A 102 14.18 8.49 4.70
C VAL A 102 15.13 8.41 3.52
N LYS A 103 16.11 9.31 3.44
CA LYS A 103 17.18 9.25 2.43
C LYS A 103 18.09 8.03 2.56
N LYS A 104 18.13 7.39 3.73
CA LYS A 104 18.84 6.11 3.94
C LYS A 104 18.10 4.92 3.35
N ILE A 105 16.80 5.04 3.09
CA ILE A 105 16.02 4.02 2.41
C ILE A 105 16.40 4.08 0.92
N PRO A 106 17.12 3.10 0.39
CA PRO A 106 17.45 3.12 -1.03
C PRO A 106 16.17 3.00 -1.84
N LEU A 107 16.02 3.82 -2.86
CA LEU A 107 14.84 3.84 -3.73
C LEU A 107 14.59 2.48 -4.40
N SER A 108 15.65 1.68 -4.55
CA SER A 108 15.55 0.30 -5.03
C SER A 108 14.66 -0.59 -4.15
N LEU A 109 14.52 -0.33 -2.85
CA LEU A 109 13.63 -1.10 -1.98
C LEU A 109 12.16 -0.98 -2.38
N VAL A 110 11.76 0.12 -3.00
CA VAL A 110 10.40 0.30 -3.55
C VAL A 110 10.08 -0.77 -4.60
N TRP A 111 11.08 -1.25 -5.33
CA TRP A 111 10.94 -2.32 -6.32
C TRP A 111 11.32 -3.69 -5.77
N ILE A 112 12.35 -3.77 -4.95
CA ILE A 112 12.84 -5.03 -4.38
C ILE A 112 11.82 -5.63 -3.42
N ALA A 113 11.16 -4.81 -2.58
CA ALA A 113 10.21 -5.31 -1.60
C ALA A 113 9.01 -6.06 -2.24
N PRO A 114 8.28 -5.50 -3.24
CA PRO A 114 7.22 -6.24 -3.91
C PRO A 114 7.76 -7.45 -4.70
N LEU A 115 8.92 -7.33 -5.37
CA LEU A 115 9.51 -8.45 -6.11
C LEU A 115 9.91 -9.59 -5.17
N ALA A 116 10.39 -9.31 -3.98
CA ALA A 116 10.71 -10.33 -2.97
C ALA A 116 9.44 -10.94 -2.35
N ALA A 117 8.36 -10.18 -2.23
CA ALA A 117 7.08 -10.68 -1.71
C ALA A 117 6.42 -11.71 -2.65
N VAL A 118 6.57 -11.54 -3.97
CA VAL A 118 5.94 -12.44 -4.98
C VAL A 118 6.30 -13.91 -4.77
N PRO A 119 7.58 -14.34 -4.72
CA PRO A 119 7.91 -15.74 -4.51
C PRO A 119 7.45 -16.28 -3.15
N VAL A 120 7.43 -15.43 -2.11
CA VAL A 120 6.92 -15.82 -0.79
C VAL A 120 5.42 -16.10 -0.87
N LEU A 121 4.66 -15.23 -1.54
CA LEU A 121 3.22 -15.41 -1.73
C LEU A 121 2.90 -16.62 -2.61
N ILE A 122 3.66 -16.85 -3.68
CA ILE A 122 3.51 -18.06 -4.52
C ILE A 122 3.72 -19.31 -3.66
N TYR A 123 4.75 -19.32 -2.81
CA TYR A 123 5.01 -20.44 -1.92
C TYR A 123 3.90 -20.61 -0.86
N ALA A 124 3.41 -19.52 -0.27
CA ALA A 124 2.34 -19.55 0.71
C ALA A 124 1.03 -20.06 0.08
N LEU A 125 0.72 -19.63 -1.13
CA LEU A 125 -0.46 -20.04 -1.88
C LEU A 125 -0.34 -21.39 -2.60
N ARG A 126 0.74 -22.15 -2.38
CA ARG A 126 1.00 -23.43 -3.06
C ARG A 126 -0.14 -24.45 -2.96
N PHE A 127 -1.00 -24.36 -1.95
CA PHE A 127 -2.16 -25.25 -1.81
C PHE A 127 -3.17 -25.09 -2.95
N PHE A 128 -3.26 -23.91 -3.54
CA PHE A 128 -4.16 -23.63 -4.65
C PHE A 128 -3.60 -24.12 -6.01
N TRP A 129 -2.29 -24.43 -6.09
CA TRP A 129 -1.60 -24.88 -7.29
C TRP A 129 -1.34 -26.39 -7.33
N ARG A 130 -1.91 -27.14 -6.39
CA ARG A 130 -1.86 -28.60 -6.44
C ARG A 130 -2.88 -29.08 -7.49
N TRP A 131 -2.37 -29.42 -8.62
CA TRP A 131 -3.04 -30.20 -9.69
C TRP A 131 -3.01 -31.68 -9.33
#